data_616f19741a4f33149d70defdf77bcbc0
#
_entry.id   616f19741a4f33149d70defdf77bcbc0
#
_cell.length_a   1.000
_cell.length_b   1.000
_cell.length_c   1.000
_cell.angle_alpha   90.00
_cell.angle_beta   90.00
_cell.angle_gamma   90.00
#
_symmetry.space_group_name_H-M   'P 1'
#
loop_
_entity.id
_entity.type
_entity.pdbx_description
1 polymer ?
#
loop_
_entity_poly.entity_id
_entity_poly.type
_entity_poly.pdbx_seq_one_letter_code
_entity_poly.pdbx_strand_id
1 'polypeptide(L)'
;MKNIKNLIIASALSIMAASCYAGSLVPNTSTGVSADVNFSNPGQLQAQLTPVSGLVAGPHKGDEAIAMLSVSGSSKQYAVTGDYSKPEVVGNDSDVWTVTGKSGNTIKVNFGGVGCTNKGSLVDGASHKWWVYNMADKVAVKLSGSQTVKANTYPVALNIGEYQA
;
A
#
# COMPACT_ATOMS: atom_id res chain seq x y z
N MET A 1 -35.67 10.27 -66.29
CA MET A 1 -36.88 10.85 -65.71
C MET A 1 -37.30 10.05 -64.46
N LYS A 2 -36.88 10.35 -63.30
CA LYS A 2 -37.44 9.78 -62.07
C LYS A 2 -37.27 10.82 -60.96
N ASN A 3 -38.38 11.37 -60.49
CA ASN A 3 -38.46 12.31 -59.43
C ASN A 3 -38.16 11.61 -58.10
N ILE A 4 -37.14 12.03 -57.39
CA ILE A 4 -36.84 11.61 -56.02
C ILE A 4 -37.48 12.68 -55.12
N LYS A 5 -38.53 12.28 -54.40
CA LYS A 5 -39.20 13.09 -53.42
C LYS A 5 -38.32 13.12 -52.14
N ASN A 6 -37.87 14.29 -51.79
CA ASN A 6 -37.18 14.50 -50.49
C ASN A 6 -38.17 14.39 -49.36
N LEU A 7 -38.00 13.37 -48.53
CA LEU A 7 -38.72 13.20 -47.28
C LEU A 7 -37.94 13.94 -46.20
N ILE A 8 -38.44 15.10 -45.80
CA ILE A 8 -37.89 15.84 -44.63
C ILE A 8 -38.52 15.23 -43.38
N ILE A 9 -37.75 14.49 -42.65
CA ILE A 9 -38.12 14.03 -41.31
C ILE A 9 -37.76 15.13 -40.34
N ALA A 10 -38.75 15.89 -39.91
CA ALA A 10 -38.58 16.81 -38.78
C ALA A 10 -38.56 16.00 -37.48
N SER A 11 -37.37 15.73 -36.97
CA SER A 11 -37.19 15.20 -35.62
C SER A 11 -37.37 16.34 -34.63
N ALA A 12 -38.47 16.31 -33.91
CA ALA A 12 -38.71 17.19 -32.76
C ALA A 12 -37.67 16.85 -31.67
N LEU A 13 -36.68 17.72 -31.50
CA LEU A 13 -35.83 17.68 -30.31
C LEU A 13 -36.67 18.10 -29.11
N SER A 14 -37.10 17.14 -28.32
CA SER A 14 -37.55 17.40 -26.96
C SER A 14 -36.33 17.79 -26.14
N ILE A 15 -36.20 19.09 -25.90
CA ILE A 15 -35.25 19.65 -24.95
C ILE A 15 -35.75 19.25 -23.56
N MET A 16 -35.28 18.11 -23.06
CA MET A 16 -35.33 17.86 -21.61
C MET A 16 -34.40 18.84 -20.97
N ALA A 17 -34.96 19.83 -20.26
CA ALA A 17 -34.23 20.67 -19.35
C ALA A 17 -33.67 19.77 -18.24
N ALA A 18 -32.47 19.20 -18.49
CA ALA A 18 -31.65 18.65 -17.45
C ALA A 18 -31.33 19.84 -16.54
N SER A 19 -31.86 19.82 -15.32
CA SER A 19 -31.44 20.72 -14.26
C SER A 19 -29.94 20.46 -14.07
N CYS A 20 -29.12 21.25 -14.75
CA CYS A 20 -27.68 21.25 -14.52
C CYS A 20 -27.47 21.70 -13.08
N TYR A 21 -27.18 20.76 -12.19
CA TYR A 21 -26.46 21.08 -10.99
C TYR A 21 -25.13 21.70 -11.44
N ALA A 22 -25.06 23.01 -11.40
CA ALA A 22 -23.82 23.74 -11.67
C ALA A 22 -22.89 23.61 -10.45
N GLY A 23 -22.48 22.35 -10.18
CA GLY A 23 -21.40 22.08 -9.26
C GLY A 23 -20.10 22.29 -10.00
N SER A 24 -19.20 23.10 -9.47
CA SER A 24 -17.82 23.23 -9.94
C SER A 24 -16.89 22.53 -8.99
N LEU A 25 -15.88 21.84 -9.55
CA LEU A 25 -14.78 21.31 -8.74
C LEU A 25 -14.02 22.50 -8.13
N VAL A 26 -13.74 22.41 -6.84
CA VAL A 26 -12.87 23.38 -6.18
C VAL A 26 -11.48 23.26 -6.81
N PRO A 27 -10.88 24.35 -7.31
CA PRO A 27 -9.53 24.31 -7.90
C PRO A 27 -8.52 23.70 -6.93
N ASN A 28 -7.61 22.85 -7.44
CA ASN A 28 -6.54 22.20 -6.69
C ASN A 28 -6.98 21.18 -5.61
N THR A 29 -8.22 20.71 -5.63
CA THR A 29 -8.70 19.69 -4.68
C THR A 29 -8.81 18.28 -5.29
N SER A 30 -8.55 18.12 -6.59
CA SER A 30 -8.56 16.81 -7.22
C SER A 30 -7.35 15.99 -6.77
N THR A 31 -7.60 14.79 -6.24
CA THR A 31 -6.57 13.82 -5.87
C THR A 31 -6.78 12.55 -6.69
N GLY A 32 -5.70 12.10 -7.33
CA GLY A 32 -5.68 10.79 -7.99
C GLY A 32 -5.55 9.69 -6.95
N VAL A 33 -6.39 8.69 -7.04
CA VAL A 33 -6.30 7.45 -6.25
C VAL A 33 -6.05 6.29 -7.19
N SER A 34 -5.13 5.40 -6.82
CA SER A 34 -4.85 4.17 -7.56
C SER A 34 -4.80 2.99 -6.61
N ALA A 35 -5.18 1.83 -7.09
CA ALA A 35 -5.03 0.56 -6.40
C ALA A 35 -4.60 -0.50 -7.40
N ASP A 36 -3.66 -1.34 -6.99
CA ASP A 36 -3.27 -2.52 -7.77
C ASP A 36 -4.21 -3.67 -7.42
N VAL A 37 -4.84 -4.25 -8.44
CA VAL A 37 -5.66 -5.45 -8.30
C VAL A 37 -4.88 -6.64 -8.82
N ASN A 38 -4.52 -7.55 -7.91
CA ASN A 38 -3.77 -8.74 -8.26
C ASN A 38 -4.68 -9.96 -8.28
N PHE A 39 -4.64 -10.70 -9.41
CA PHE A 39 -5.23 -12.01 -9.52
C PHE A 39 -4.11 -13.06 -9.44
N SER A 40 -4.17 -13.95 -8.48
CA SER A 40 -3.18 -15.01 -8.30
C SER A 40 -3.83 -16.39 -8.32
N ASN A 41 -3.03 -17.40 -8.54
CA ASN A 41 -3.52 -18.79 -8.52
C ASN A 41 -3.92 -19.20 -7.11
N PRO A 42 -4.97 -20.04 -6.96
CA PRO A 42 -5.35 -20.57 -5.67
C PRO A 42 -4.18 -21.28 -4.99
N GLY A 43 -3.96 -21.00 -3.71
CA GLY A 43 -2.90 -21.63 -2.92
C GLY A 43 -1.53 -20.93 -2.97
N GLN A 44 -1.32 -19.93 -3.80
CA GLN A 44 -0.10 -19.13 -3.75
C GLN A 44 -0.15 -18.09 -2.61
N LEU A 45 1.02 -17.76 -2.08
CA LEU A 45 1.19 -16.68 -1.13
C LEU A 45 0.76 -15.36 -1.76
N GLN A 46 -0.15 -14.68 -1.12
CA GLN A 46 -0.59 -13.34 -1.47
C GLN A 46 -0.29 -12.41 -0.31
N ALA A 47 0.23 -11.24 -0.61
CA ALA A 47 0.50 -10.22 0.40
C ALA A 47 0.07 -8.85 -0.11
N GLN A 48 -0.54 -8.09 0.77
CA GLN A 48 -0.94 -6.71 0.50
C GLN A 48 -0.50 -5.81 1.65
N LEU A 49 0.16 -4.72 1.32
CA LEU A 49 0.51 -3.67 2.27
C LEU A 49 -0.44 -2.49 2.07
N THR A 50 -1.28 -2.22 3.07
CA THR A 50 -2.29 -1.17 3.03
C THR A 50 -1.86 0.01 3.90
N PRO A 51 -1.67 1.21 3.36
CA PRO A 51 -1.36 2.40 4.15
C PRO A 51 -2.44 2.72 5.18
N VAL A 52 -2.04 3.20 6.34
CA VAL A 52 -2.96 3.79 7.32
C VAL A 52 -3.40 5.15 6.81
N SER A 53 -4.70 5.41 6.84
CA SER A 53 -5.29 6.69 6.42
C SER A 53 -5.15 7.76 7.49
N GLY A 54 -5.18 9.03 7.09
CA GLY A 54 -5.20 10.17 8.00
C GLY A 54 -3.86 10.51 8.66
N LEU A 55 -2.74 9.95 8.18
CA LEU A 55 -1.41 10.35 8.62
C LEU A 55 -1.11 11.80 8.18
N VAL A 56 -0.68 12.62 9.10
CA VAL A 56 -0.35 14.05 8.86
C VAL A 56 1.14 14.29 9.12
N ALA A 57 1.72 15.27 8.45
CA ALA A 57 3.10 15.69 8.74
C ALA A 57 3.21 16.29 10.14
N GLY A 58 4.32 16.08 10.81
CA GLY A 58 4.55 16.60 12.15
C GLY A 58 5.31 15.63 13.05
N PRO A 59 5.33 15.90 14.35
CA PRO A 59 5.94 15.01 15.33
C PRO A 59 5.07 13.75 15.54
N HIS A 60 5.70 12.59 15.47
CA HIS A 60 5.10 11.28 15.69
C HIS A 60 5.81 10.53 16.81
N LYS A 61 5.07 9.70 17.53
CA LYS A 61 5.64 8.78 18.51
C LYS A 61 6.19 7.54 17.80
N GLY A 62 7.16 6.89 18.45
CA GLY A 62 7.58 5.56 18.03
C GLY A 62 6.43 4.54 18.10
N ASP A 63 6.55 3.47 17.33
CA ASP A 63 5.57 2.37 17.21
C ASP A 63 4.21 2.76 16.59
N GLU A 64 4.05 3.96 16.09
CA GLU A 64 2.87 4.35 15.33
C GLU A 64 2.82 3.60 14.01
N ALA A 65 1.72 2.87 13.76
CA ALA A 65 1.53 2.11 12.53
C ALA A 65 1.29 3.06 11.35
N ILE A 66 2.01 2.84 10.25
CA ILE A 66 1.87 3.60 9.00
C ILE A 66 1.35 2.75 7.84
N ALA A 67 1.49 1.44 7.93
CA ALA A 67 0.90 0.51 6.97
C ALA A 67 0.60 -0.84 7.62
N MET A 68 -0.44 -1.51 7.15
CA MET A 68 -0.87 -2.84 7.62
C MET A 68 -0.57 -3.88 6.55
N LEU A 69 0.10 -4.97 6.94
CA LEU A 69 0.34 -6.13 6.11
C LEU A 69 -0.78 -7.14 6.31
N SER A 70 -1.38 -7.58 5.22
CA SER A 70 -2.28 -8.71 5.15
C SER A 70 -1.66 -9.78 4.28
N VAL A 71 -1.60 -11.01 4.78
CA VAL A 71 -1.03 -12.17 4.08
C VAL A 71 -2.07 -13.27 4.03
N SER A 72 -2.13 -13.98 2.91
CA SER A 72 -2.96 -15.17 2.73
C SER A 72 -2.22 -16.19 1.86
N GLY A 73 -2.52 -17.47 2.06
CA GLY A 73 -1.87 -18.57 1.36
C GLY A 73 -2.29 -19.91 1.93
N SER A 74 -1.74 -20.99 1.38
CA SER A 74 -2.00 -22.35 1.85
C SER A 74 -1.16 -22.77 3.05
N SER A 75 -0.04 -22.10 3.28
CA SER A 75 0.85 -22.37 4.40
C SER A 75 0.27 -21.89 5.72
N LYS A 76 0.68 -22.53 6.82
CA LYS A 76 0.27 -22.12 8.17
C LYS A 76 1.00 -20.86 8.65
N GLN A 77 2.18 -20.61 8.11
CA GLN A 77 3.08 -19.54 8.52
C GLN A 77 3.71 -18.85 7.30
N TYR A 78 4.13 -17.64 7.51
CA TYR A 78 4.91 -16.86 6.57
C TYR A 78 6.09 -16.20 7.28
N ALA A 79 7.12 -15.88 6.53
CA ALA A 79 8.26 -15.10 6.97
C ALA A 79 8.22 -13.72 6.34
N VAL A 80 8.64 -12.70 7.10
CA VAL A 80 8.69 -11.30 6.63
C VAL A 80 10.03 -10.68 7.02
N THR A 81 10.51 -9.81 6.15
CA THR A 81 11.69 -8.99 6.38
C THR A 81 11.55 -7.62 5.72
N GLY A 82 12.43 -6.66 6.07
CA GLY A 82 12.51 -5.37 5.40
C GLY A 82 12.94 -5.49 3.94
N ASP A 83 12.86 -4.38 3.20
CA ASP A 83 13.26 -4.35 1.79
C ASP A 83 14.79 -4.24 1.66
N TYR A 84 15.46 -5.38 1.49
CA TYR A 84 16.91 -5.45 1.27
C TYR A 84 17.37 -4.95 -0.11
N SER A 85 16.49 -4.65 -1.01
CA SER A 85 16.86 -4.06 -2.30
C SER A 85 17.39 -2.64 -2.17
N LYS A 86 17.22 -2.04 -0.98
CA LYS A 86 17.68 -0.69 -0.68
C LYS A 86 18.87 -0.71 0.28
N PRO A 87 19.97 -0.01 -0.04
CA PRO A 87 21.22 -0.05 0.74
C PRO A 87 21.12 0.58 2.13
N GLU A 88 19.97 1.08 2.50
CA GLU A 88 19.72 1.84 3.75
C GLU A 88 19.15 0.98 4.87
N VAL A 89 19.10 -0.35 4.69
CA VAL A 89 18.70 -1.28 5.73
C VAL A 89 19.75 -1.27 6.84
N VAL A 90 19.36 -0.85 8.02
CA VAL A 90 20.27 -0.65 9.15
C VAL A 90 20.44 -1.96 9.93
N GLY A 91 21.61 -2.57 9.79
CA GLY A 91 22.04 -3.67 10.66
C GLY A 91 21.58 -5.07 10.23
N ASN A 92 22.16 -6.08 10.89
CA ASN A 92 21.87 -7.49 10.64
C ASN A 92 20.50 -7.93 11.16
N ASP A 93 19.80 -7.10 11.94
CA ASP A 93 18.52 -7.41 12.55
C ASP A 93 17.31 -7.03 11.69
N SER A 94 17.50 -6.33 10.58
CA SER A 94 16.57 -6.17 9.45
C SER A 94 15.11 -5.81 9.74
N ASP A 95 14.80 -5.52 10.96
CA ASP A 95 13.48 -5.03 11.37
C ASP A 95 13.40 -3.50 11.40
N VAL A 96 14.54 -2.80 11.24
CA VAL A 96 14.61 -1.33 11.16
C VAL A 96 15.32 -0.91 9.87
N TRP A 97 14.68 -0.06 9.07
CA TRP A 97 15.31 0.51 7.88
C TRP A 97 14.87 1.96 7.64
N THR A 98 15.59 2.63 6.76
CA THR A 98 15.29 4.00 6.36
C THR A 98 14.50 3.99 5.06
N VAL A 99 13.39 4.73 5.02
CA VAL A 99 12.60 4.95 3.80
C VAL A 99 12.80 6.38 3.35
N THR A 100 13.27 6.53 2.11
CA THR A 100 13.42 7.84 1.47
C THR A 100 12.17 8.17 0.67
N GLY A 101 11.54 9.27 1.01
CA GLY A 101 10.37 9.78 0.32
C GLY A 101 10.73 10.43 -1.02
N LYS A 102 9.73 10.63 -1.87
CA LYS A 102 9.90 11.18 -3.22
C LYS A 102 10.61 12.53 -3.28
N SER A 103 10.53 13.33 -2.22
CA SER A 103 11.22 14.64 -2.12
C SER A 103 12.54 14.56 -1.32
N GLY A 104 13.11 13.37 -1.13
CA GLY A 104 14.39 13.17 -0.47
C GLY A 104 14.37 13.18 1.06
N ASN A 105 13.24 13.48 1.70
CA ASN A 105 13.13 13.36 3.16
C ASN A 105 13.06 11.89 3.56
N THR A 106 13.58 11.56 4.74
CA THR A 106 13.65 10.19 5.23
C THR A 106 12.83 9.97 6.48
N ILE A 107 12.34 8.75 6.67
CA ILE A 107 11.77 8.25 7.90
C ILE A 107 12.45 6.93 8.27
N LYS A 108 12.56 6.63 9.56
CA LYS A 108 12.96 5.31 10.05
C LYS A 108 11.71 4.51 10.36
N VAL A 109 11.67 3.29 9.88
CA VAL A 109 10.56 2.38 10.09
C VAL A 109 11.05 1.02 10.60
N ASN A 110 10.15 0.32 11.26
CA ASN A 110 10.30 -1.08 11.63
C ASN A 110 9.01 -1.83 11.27
N PHE A 111 8.97 -3.12 11.50
CA PHE A 111 7.71 -3.87 11.47
C PHE A 111 7.56 -4.74 12.70
N GLY A 112 6.33 -5.11 13.00
CA GLY A 112 6.06 -6.00 14.13
C GLY A 112 4.60 -6.41 14.18
N GLY A 113 4.34 -7.45 14.96
CA GLY A 113 2.99 -7.96 15.16
C GLY A 113 2.07 -6.93 15.83
N VAL A 114 0.80 -6.96 15.46
CA VAL A 114 -0.27 -6.16 16.08
C VAL A 114 -1.08 -7.09 16.99
N GLY A 115 -0.82 -7.00 18.30
CA GLY A 115 -1.44 -7.90 19.26
C GLY A 115 -0.91 -9.35 19.21
N CYS A 116 0.20 -9.59 18.51
CA CYS A 116 0.86 -10.89 18.43
C CYS A 116 2.38 -10.75 18.46
N THR A 117 3.07 -11.84 18.72
CA THR A 117 4.54 -11.93 18.68
C THR A 117 4.95 -12.86 17.54
N ASN A 118 6.16 -12.65 16.99
CA ASN A 118 6.73 -13.58 16.04
C ASN A 118 6.91 -14.99 16.65
N LYS A 119 7.01 -16.00 15.81
CA LYS A 119 7.20 -17.42 16.20
C LYS A 119 8.64 -17.87 16.10
N GLY A 120 9.55 -16.96 15.87
CA GLY A 120 10.97 -17.19 15.69
C GLY A 120 11.52 -16.40 14.52
N SER A 121 12.79 -16.64 14.21
CA SER A 121 13.47 -16.04 13.07
C SER A 121 14.33 -17.08 12.36
N LEU A 122 14.61 -16.81 11.09
CA LEU A 122 15.57 -17.55 10.28
C LEU A 122 16.50 -16.59 9.55
N VAL A 123 17.61 -17.11 9.08
CA VAL A 123 18.56 -16.37 8.24
C VAL A 123 18.63 -17.08 6.89
N ASP A 124 18.47 -16.36 5.80
CA ASP A 124 18.56 -16.91 4.46
C ASP A 124 20.01 -17.07 3.98
N GLY A 125 20.19 -17.62 2.79
CA GLY A 125 21.52 -17.84 2.20
C GLY A 125 22.31 -16.55 1.89
N ALA A 126 21.64 -15.39 1.92
CA ALA A 126 22.25 -14.08 1.76
C ALA A 126 22.50 -13.36 3.11
N SER A 127 22.34 -14.07 4.21
CA SER A 127 22.48 -13.56 5.58
C SER A 127 21.41 -12.55 6.00
N HIS A 128 20.27 -12.54 5.33
CA HIS A 128 19.13 -11.70 5.74
C HIS A 128 18.32 -12.40 6.82
N LYS A 129 17.94 -11.66 7.86
CA LYS A 129 17.11 -12.18 8.93
C LYS A 129 15.63 -11.97 8.61
N TRP A 130 14.86 -13.03 8.75
CA TRP A 130 13.43 -13.08 8.53
C TRP A 130 12.72 -13.42 9.84
N TRP A 131 11.54 -12.84 10.05
CA TRP A 131 10.72 -13.08 11.21
C TRP A 131 9.47 -13.86 10.81
N VAL A 132 9.18 -14.94 11.54
CA VAL A 132 8.09 -15.86 11.25
C VAL A 132 6.82 -15.46 12.01
N TYR A 133 5.70 -15.48 11.31
CA TYR A 133 4.36 -15.23 11.85
C TYR A 133 3.39 -16.29 11.37
N ASN A 134 2.31 -16.54 12.14
CA ASN A 134 1.22 -17.36 11.64
C ASN A 134 0.45 -16.62 10.54
N MET A 135 -0.19 -17.36 9.64
CA MET A 135 -0.95 -16.77 8.52
C MET A 135 -2.08 -15.81 8.99
N ALA A 136 -2.65 -16.05 10.18
CA ALA A 136 -3.68 -15.19 10.77
C ALA A 136 -3.13 -13.96 11.52
N ASP A 137 -1.82 -13.90 11.76
CA ASP A 137 -1.21 -12.82 12.52
C ASP A 137 -1.16 -11.55 11.67
N LYS A 138 -1.51 -10.42 12.29
CA LYS A 138 -1.40 -9.10 11.64
C LYS A 138 -0.05 -8.49 11.95
N VAL A 139 0.60 -8.01 10.92
CA VAL A 139 1.86 -7.27 11.03
C VAL A 139 1.66 -5.85 10.53
N ALA A 140 2.27 -4.88 11.18
CA ALA A 140 2.26 -3.48 10.76
C ALA A 140 3.68 -2.99 10.51
N VAL A 141 3.84 -2.13 9.53
CA VAL A 141 5.00 -1.23 9.44
C VAL A 141 4.73 -0.04 10.34
N LYS A 142 5.70 0.30 11.15
CA LYS A 142 5.59 1.32 12.20
C LYS A 142 6.76 2.30 12.10
N LEU A 143 6.58 3.48 12.62
CA LEU A 143 7.69 4.42 12.82
C LEU A 143 8.65 3.88 13.88
N SER A 144 9.93 3.83 13.56
CA SER A 144 10.98 3.40 14.51
C SER A 144 11.46 4.59 15.34
N GLY A 145 11.05 4.62 16.58
CA GLY A 145 11.33 5.74 17.50
C GLY A 145 10.52 7.00 17.18
N SER A 146 10.56 7.95 18.10
CA SER A 146 9.90 9.26 17.91
C SER A 146 10.64 10.07 16.86
N GLN A 147 9.92 10.61 15.88
CA GLN A 147 10.50 11.37 14.78
C GLN A 147 9.54 12.43 14.22
N THR A 148 10.07 13.45 13.59
CA THR A 148 9.26 14.44 12.88
C THR A 148 9.18 14.06 11.41
N VAL A 149 7.98 13.69 10.95
CA VAL A 149 7.72 13.30 9.57
C VAL A 149 7.36 14.53 8.75
N LYS A 150 8.04 14.76 7.65
CA LYS A 150 7.72 15.84 6.72
C LYS A 150 6.66 15.40 5.72
N ALA A 151 5.85 16.34 5.24
CA ALA A 151 4.87 16.07 4.19
C ALA A 151 5.57 15.53 2.94
N ASN A 152 5.29 14.27 2.60
CA ASN A 152 5.91 13.56 1.49
C ASN A 152 5.16 12.25 1.21
N THR A 153 5.47 11.60 0.11
CA THR A 153 5.08 10.20 -0.16
C THR A 153 6.28 9.31 0.14
N TYR A 154 6.12 8.38 1.06
CA TYR A 154 7.15 7.43 1.46
C TYR A 154 6.83 6.03 0.91
N PRO A 155 7.60 5.51 -0.07
CA PRO A 155 7.38 4.17 -0.62
C PRO A 155 7.90 3.11 0.37
N VAL A 156 6.98 2.51 1.10
CA VAL A 156 7.29 1.43 2.06
C VAL A 156 7.14 0.09 1.37
N ALA A 157 8.11 -0.81 1.56
CA ALA A 157 8.10 -2.16 1.03
C ALA A 157 8.57 -3.19 2.07
N LEU A 158 8.08 -4.41 1.94
CA LEU A 158 8.48 -5.59 2.70
C LEU A 158 8.70 -6.77 1.75
N ASN A 159 9.59 -7.67 2.11
CA ASN A 159 9.71 -8.97 1.47
C ASN A 159 8.99 -10.02 2.31
N ILE A 160 8.17 -10.85 1.65
CA ILE A 160 7.35 -11.88 2.29
C ILE A 160 7.59 -13.21 1.58
N GLY A 161 7.73 -14.28 2.35
CA GLY A 161 7.91 -15.64 1.85
C GLY A 161 7.05 -16.66 2.61
N GLU A 162 6.67 -17.75 1.96
CA GLU A 162 6.09 -18.89 2.67
C GLU A 162 7.11 -19.51 3.60
N TYR A 163 6.66 -19.90 4.78
CA TYR A 163 7.49 -20.62 5.75
C TYR A 163 6.89 -22.00 6.03
N GLN A 164 7.73 -23.01 5.94
CA GLN A 164 7.44 -24.39 6.33
C GLN A 164 8.49 -24.81 7.36
N ALA A 165 8.02 -25.26 8.52
CA ALA A 165 8.86 -25.82 9.57
C ALA A 165 9.16 -27.29 9.31
#